data_228daedf96da9977ddf907808aca481f
#
_entry.id   228daedf96da9977ddf907808aca481f
#
_cell.length_a   1.000
_cell.length_b   1.000
_cell.length_c   1.000
_cell.angle_alpha   90.00
_cell.angle_beta   90.00
_cell.angle_gamma   90.00
#
_symmetry.space_group_name_H-M   'P 1'
#
loop_
_entity.id
_entity.type
_entity.pdbx_description
1 polymer ?
#
loop_
_entity_poly.entity_id
_entity_poly.type
_entity_poly.pdbx_seq_one_letter_code
_entity_poly.pdbx_strand_id
1 'polypeptide(L)'
;MNRIKVLSIGVILFTLWSCSGNNGAEQQQVAVPTVQEQPVQAAPVDSTAAQPQAQAPAQGQATAANAQSLPEPITSLIKQHFPNATIAGVEPDHDNGGLEYDVYLSDGTQLDFDANNQWEKVESMKGVPAFFIPKAIANHVKSNYQNVAITKINKEYNGYEVELANGVDLNFDRSGRFMGLDD
;
A
#
# COMPACT_ATOMS: atom_id res chain seq x y z
N MET A 1 24.13 -20.55 -35.03
CA MET A 1 22.80 -20.86 -35.60
C MET A 1 21.85 -19.80 -35.10
N ASN A 2 21.59 -18.82 -35.96
CA ASN A 2 20.74 -17.68 -35.66
C ASN A 2 19.26 -18.09 -35.71
N ARG A 3 18.52 -17.74 -34.66
CA ARG A 3 17.06 -17.74 -34.73
C ARG A 3 16.55 -16.34 -34.44
N ILE A 4 16.24 -15.66 -35.52
CA ILE A 4 15.53 -14.39 -35.58
C ILE A 4 14.07 -14.68 -35.18
N LYS A 5 13.55 -14.06 -34.10
CA LYS A 5 12.12 -14.01 -33.84
C LYS A 5 11.56 -12.67 -34.27
N VAL A 6 10.60 -12.79 -35.18
CA VAL A 6 9.91 -11.71 -35.90
C VAL A 6 8.95 -10.99 -34.94
N LEU A 7 9.06 -9.67 -34.93
CA LEU A 7 8.10 -8.75 -34.27
C LEU A 7 6.76 -8.79 -35.02
N SER A 8 5.67 -8.98 -34.29
CA SER A 8 4.31 -8.78 -34.78
C SER A 8 3.81 -7.43 -34.27
N ILE A 9 3.70 -6.47 -35.21
CA ILE A 9 3.15 -5.13 -34.93
C ILE A 9 1.63 -5.21 -35.04
N GLY A 10 0.95 -5.10 -33.92
CA GLY A 10 -0.50 -4.96 -33.85
C GLY A 10 -0.91 -3.49 -33.93
N VAL A 11 -1.43 -3.07 -35.08
CA VAL A 11 -2.02 -1.75 -35.32
C VAL A 11 -3.43 -1.75 -34.68
N ILE A 12 -3.66 -0.94 -33.65
CA ILE A 12 -5.00 -0.68 -33.13
C ILE A 12 -5.50 0.64 -33.71
N LEU A 13 -6.51 0.53 -34.57
CA LEU A 13 -7.27 1.65 -35.13
C LEU A 13 -8.22 2.24 -34.08
N PHE A 14 -7.97 3.47 -33.69
CA PHE A 14 -8.94 4.30 -32.95
C PHE A 14 -9.96 4.86 -33.90
N THR A 15 -11.22 4.43 -33.81
CA THR A 15 -12.35 5.07 -34.47
C THR A 15 -12.92 6.18 -33.58
N LEU A 16 -12.74 7.41 -34.03
CA LEU A 16 -13.41 8.60 -33.49
C LEU A 16 -14.92 8.55 -33.85
N TRP A 17 -15.77 8.51 -32.86
CA TRP A 17 -17.20 8.75 -33.04
C TRP A 17 -17.53 10.17 -32.54
N SER A 18 -17.65 11.03 -33.54
CA SER A 18 -18.24 12.37 -33.40
C SER A 18 -19.74 12.26 -33.53
N CYS A 19 -20.50 12.74 -32.56
CA CYS A 19 -21.93 13.00 -32.72
C CYS A 19 -22.24 14.41 -32.23
N SER A 20 -22.54 15.27 -33.21
CA SER A 20 -23.05 16.63 -33.09
C SER A 20 -24.55 16.62 -33.25
N GLY A 21 -25.26 17.58 -32.60
CA GLY A 21 -26.65 17.93 -32.88
C GLY A 21 -27.46 18.10 -31.58
N ASN A 22 -27.77 19.19 -31.18
CA ASN A 22 -28.48 20.42 -31.52
C ASN A 22 -29.89 20.44 -30.90
N ASN A 23 -30.09 21.46 -30.06
CA ASN A 23 -31.32 22.27 -29.77
C ASN A 23 -32.69 21.61 -29.54
N GLY A 24 -33.33 22.10 -28.46
CA GLY A 24 -34.76 22.07 -28.32
C GLY A 24 -35.20 22.45 -26.90
N ALA A 25 -35.44 23.70 -26.68
CA ALA A 25 -36.16 24.21 -25.52
C ALA A 25 -37.62 23.79 -25.59
N GLU A 26 -38.21 23.35 -24.47
CA GLU A 26 -39.62 23.59 -24.21
C GLU A 26 -39.90 23.47 -22.70
N GLN A 27 -40.40 24.56 -22.18
CA GLN A 27 -40.95 24.69 -20.83
C GLN A 27 -42.34 24.04 -20.83
N GLN A 28 -42.66 23.24 -19.83
CA GLN A 28 -44.00 23.10 -19.36
C GLN A 28 -44.04 22.91 -17.84
N GLN A 29 -44.51 23.95 -17.24
CA GLN A 29 -44.93 24.13 -15.88
C GLN A 29 -46.36 23.57 -15.75
N VAL A 30 -46.65 22.67 -14.83
CA VAL A 30 -48.02 22.56 -14.22
C VAL A 30 -47.94 21.85 -12.87
N ALA A 31 -48.34 22.63 -11.86
CA ALA A 31 -49.25 22.35 -10.74
C ALA A 31 -48.93 21.30 -9.68
N VAL A 32 -48.74 21.84 -8.48
CA VAL A 32 -48.96 21.22 -7.16
C VAL A 32 -50.45 20.88 -6.96
N PRO A 33 -50.78 19.86 -6.17
CA PRO A 33 -51.73 20.12 -5.10
C PRO A 33 -51.19 19.68 -3.73
N THR A 34 -51.29 20.58 -2.82
CA THR A 34 -51.29 20.46 -1.37
C THR A 34 -52.53 19.74 -0.90
N VAL A 35 -52.43 18.72 -0.05
CA VAL A 35 -53.43 18.31 0.92
C VAL A 35 -52.74 17.61 2.10
N GLN A 36 -52.65 18.27 3.20
CA GLN A 36 -53.27 18.17 4.52
C GLN A 36 -52.82 16.95 5.39
N GLU A 37 -52.37 17.41 6.55
CA GLU A 37 -52.20 16.75 7.84
C GLU A 37 -53.39 15.90 8.28
N GLN A 38 -53.10 14.79 8.98
CA GLN A 38 -53.47 14.62 10.36
C GLN A 38 -52.94 13.32 10.99
N PRO A 39 -52.74 13.26 12.30
CA PRO A 39 -51.92 12.29 12.99
C PRO A 39 -52.74 11.11 13.54
N VAL A 40 -52.16 9.94 13.55
CA VAL A 40 -52.67 8.81 14.35
C VAL A 40 -51.55 8.12 15.11
N GLN A 41 -51.82 7.95 16.33
CA GLN A 41 -51.16 7.53 17.53
C GLN A 41 -50.84 6.03 17.53
N ALA A 42 -49.64 5.74 18.07
CA ALA A 42 -49.22 4.64 18.94
C ALA A 42 -49.64 3.19 18.66
N ALA A 43 -48.66 2.29 18.55
CA ALA A 43 -48.24 1.32 19.56
C ALA A 43 -47.22 0.34 18.99
N PRO A 44 -46.37 -0.33 19.82
CA PRO A 44 -45.10 -0.91 19.41
C PRO A 44 -45.27 -2.33 18.92
N VAL A 45 -44.59 -2.65 17.84
CA VAL A 45 -44.36 -4.06 17.45
C VAL A 45 -42.85 -4.24 17.25
N ASP A 46 -42.32 -4.99 18.16
CA ASP A 46 -41.08 -5.73 18.08
C ASP A 46 -41.01 -6.50 16.73
N SER A 47 -39.99 -6.20 15.96
CA SER A 47 -39.59 -7.05 14.84
C SER A 47 -38.10 -6.78 14.56
N THR A 48 -37.32 -7.62 15.16
CA THR A 48 -35.96 -8.00 14.79
C THR A 48 -35.90 -8.24 13.27
N ALA A 49 -35.38 -7.25 12.52
CA ALA A 49 -34.95 -7.45 11.15
C ALA A 49 -33.43 -7.28 11.10
N ALA A 50 -32.76 -8.39 10.99
CA ALA A 50 -31.33 -8.51 10.74
C ALA A 50 -30.98 -7.76 9.45
N GLN A 51 -30.19 -6.70 9.58
CA GLN A 51 -29.46 -6.12 8.46
C GLN A 51 -28.29 -7.06 8.11
N PRO A 52 -28.06 -7.37 6.84
CA PRO A 52 -26.80 -7.98 6.43
C PRO A 52 -25.71 -6.92 6.54
N GLN A 53 -24.89 -7.00 7.56
CA GLN A 53 -23.63 -6.31 7.63
C GLN A 53 -22.73 -6.87 6.52
N ALA A 54 -22.42 -6.03 5.54
CA ALA A 54 -21.30 -6.26 4.66
C ALA A 54 -20.05 -6.36 5.53
N GLN A 55 -19.51 -7.56 5.63
CA GLN A 55 -18.20 -7.81 6.24
C GLN A 55 -17.14 -7.12 5.34
N ALA A 56 -16.59 -6.03 5.83
CA ALA A 56 -15.31 -5.53 5.35
C ALA A 56 -14.24 -6.62 5.62
N PRO A 57 -13.24 -6.78 4.74
CA PRO A 57 -12.16 -7.72 4.99
C PRO A 57 -11.52 -7.40 6.34
N ALA A 58 -11.35 -8.42 7.15
CA ALA A 58 -10.71 -8.32 8.46
C ALA A 58 -9.26 -7.84 8.23
N GLN A 59 -9.03 -6.55 8.44
CA GLN A 59 -7.72 -6.04 8.75
C GLN A 59 -7.37 -6.63 10.12
N GLY A 60 -6.29 -7.41 10.16
CA GLY A 60 -5.76 -7.96 11.39
C GLY A 60 -5.66 -6.84 12.44
N GLN A 61 -6.34 -7.02 13.56
CA GLN A 61 -6.26 -6.07 14.66
C GLN A 61 -4.87 -6.19 15.28
N ALA A 62 -3.94 -5.34 14.82
CA ALA A 62 -2.68 -5.11 15.50
C ALA A 62 -2.99 -4.63 16.92
N THR A 63 -2.81 -5.49 17.90
CA THR A 63 -3.09 -5.15 19.29
C THR A 63 -1.86 -4.49 19.90
N ALA A 64 -2.01 -3.26 20.39
CA ALA A 64 -0.98 -2.51 21.12
C ALA A 64 -0.34 -3.28 22.32
N ALA A 65 -0.87 -4.44 22.66
CA ALA A 65 -0.39 -5.29 23.74
C ALA A 65 0.95 -6.00 23.45
N ASN A 66 1.37 -6.09 22.17
CA ASN A 66 2.54 -6.90 21.79
C ASN A 66 3.86 -6.12 21.73
N ALA A 67 3.84 -4.79 21.87
CA ALA A 67 5.07 -3.98 21.85
C ALA A 67 6.07 -4.33 22.98
N GLN A 68 5.58 -4.94 24.07
CA GLN A 68 6.41 -5.35 25.20
C GLN A 68 7.10 -6.73 25.01
N SER A 69 6.76 -7.46 23.97
CA SER A 69 7.30 -8.80 23.69
C SER A 69 8.34 -8.84 22.57
N LEU A 70 8.63 -7.67 21.94
CA LEU A 70 9.64 -7.61 20.89
C LEU A 70 11.05 -7.82 21.47
N PRO A 71 11.92 -8.56 20.78
CA PRO A 71 13.32 -8.68 21.09
C PRO A 71 14.01 -7.30 21.20
N GLU A 72 14.97 -7.21 22.13
CA GLU A 72 15.70 -5.95 22.38
C GLU A 72 16.43 -5.42 21.14
N PRO A 73 17.04 -6.23 20.27
CA PRO A 73 17.67 -5.75 19.02
C PRO A 73 16.67 -4.99 18.10
N ILE A 74 15.43 -5.48 17.98
CA ILE A 74 14.39 -4.85 17.18
C ILE A 74 13.98 -3.51 17.78
N THR A 75 13.69 -3.50 19.11
CA THR A 75 13.27 -2.26 19.79
C THR A 75 14.35 -1.20 19.78
N SER A 76 15.62 -1.56 19.91
CA SER A 76 16.75 -0.66 19.83
C SER A 76 16.94 -0.07 18.43
N LEU A 77 16.83 -0.88 17.37
CA LEU A 77 16.91 -0.44 16.00
C LEU A 77 15.80 0.58 15.68
N ILE A 78 14.57 0.28 16.10
CA ILE A 78 13.44 1.19 15.91
C ILE A 78 13.67 2.52 16.62
N LYS A 79 14.05 2.51 17.88
CA LYS A 79 14.34 3.74 18.64
C LYS A 79 15.45 4.58 18.02
N GLN A 80 16.47 3.94 17.45
CA GLN A 80 17.61 4.61 16.83
C GLN A 80 17.26 5.29 15.52
N HIS A 81 16.47 4.62 14.66
CA HIS A 81 16.22 5.07 13.30
C HIS A 81 14.86 5.74 13.11
N PHE A 82 13.93 5.56 14.06
CA PHE A 82 12.59 6.16 14.08
C PHE A 82 12.30 6.85 15.42
N PRO A 83 13.13 7.82 15.87
CA PRO A 83 13.04 8.37 17.22
C PRO A 83 11.73 9.13 17.51
N ASN A 84 11.01 9.53 16.47
CA ASN A 84 9.76 10.28 16.57
C ASN A 84 8.50 9.39 16.38
N ALA A 85 8.67 8.09 16.20
CA ALA A 85 7.59 7.14 16.05
C ALA A 85 7.52 6.20 17.27
N THR A 86 6.32 5.72 17.56
CA THR A 86 6.10 4.69 18.57
C THR A 86 5.59 3.42 17.88
N ILE A 87 5.78 2.26 18.50
CA ILE A 87 5.24 1.00 18.00
C ILE A 87 3.72 1.04 18.19
N ALA A 88 2.98 0.98 17.11
CA ALA A 88 1.53 0.98 17.07
C ALA A 88 0.95 -0.44 17.03
N GLY A 89 1.67 -1.39 16.42
CA GLY A 89 1.27 -2.78 16.33
C GLY A 89 2.46 -3.70 16.11
N VAL A 90 2.30 -4.96 16.48
CA VAL A 90 3.25 -6.05 16.22
C VAL A 90 2.45 -7.28 15.84
N GLU A 91 2.79 -7.89 14.74
CA GLU A 91 2.25 -9.17 14.29
C GLU A 91 3.39 -10.19 14.29
N PRO A 92 3.35 -11.18 15.18
CA PRO A 92 4.30 -12.28 15.14
C PRO A 92 3.87 -13.27 14.06
N ASP A 93 4.81 -13.70 13.24
CA ASP A 93 4.60 -14.77 12.27
C ASP A 93 5.54 -15.95 12.54
N HIS A 94 5.09 -17.15 12.23
CA HIS A 94 5.82 -18.40 12.41
C HIS A 94 6.09 -19.05 11.06
N ASP A 95 6.90 -18.42 10.23
CA ASP A 95 7.30 -18.96 8.95
C ASP A 95 8.69 -19.65 9.03
N ASN A 96 8.87 -20.66 8.18
CA ASN A 96 10.17 -21.35 7.97
C ASN A 96 10.90 -21.83 9.23
N GLY A 97 10.18 -22.03 10.34
CA GLY A 97 10.72 -22.61 11.58
C GLY A 97 11.32 -21.60 12.55
N GLY A 98 11.05 -20.32 12.39
CA GLY A 98 11.41 -19.23 13.31
C GLY A 98 10.23 -18.36 13.68
N LEU A 99 10.46 -17.44 14.62
CA LEU A 99 9.52 -16.40 14.97
C LEU A 99 9.98 -15.10 14.30
N GLU A 100 9.18 -14.62 13.38
CA GLU A 100 9.35 -13.40 12.60
C GLU A 100 8.42 -12.31 13.15
N TYR A 101 8.64 -11.06 12.80
CA TYR A 101 7.83 -9.96 13.33
C TYR A 101 7.56 -8.92 12.26
N ASP A 102 6.28 -8.60 12.05
CA ASP A 102 5.84 -7.40 11.35
C ASP A 102 5.54 -6.30 12.36
N VAL A 103 6.24 -5.19 12.26
CA VAL A 103 6.15 -4.09 13.19
C VAL A 103 5.61 -2.85 12.50
N TYR A 104 4.51 -2.33 13.01
CA TYR A 104 3.85 -1.13 12.50
C TYR A 104 4.11 0.04 13.44
N LEU A 105 4.59 1.15 12.89
CA LEU A 105 4.85 2.36 13.65
C LEU A 105 3.70 3.38 13.54
N SER A 106 3.60 4.26 14.52
CA SER A 106 2.56 5.30 14.59
C SER A 106 2.59 6.32 13.45
N ASP A 107 3.68 6.38 12.71
CA ASP A 107 3.83 7.26 11.56
C ASP A 107 3.51 6.61 10.22
N GLY A 108 3.04 5.34 10.24
CA GLY A 108 2.69 4.54 9.08
C GLY A 108 3.86 3.74 8.50
N THR A 109 5.03 3.76 9.14
CA THR A 109 6.15 2.91 8.73
C THR A 109 5.88 1.45 9.13
N GLN A 110 6.20 0.53 8.24
CA GLN A 110 6.22 -0.91 8.49
C GLN A 110 7.66 -1.43 8.41
N LEU A 111 8.01 -2.33 9.33
CA LEU A 111 9.28 -3.05 9.31
C LEU A 111 9.02 -4.54 9.52
N ASP A 112 9.60 -5.37 8.67
CA ASP A 112 9.54 -6.82 8.82
C ASP A 112 10.92 -7.33 9.25
N PHE A 113 10.93 -8.29 10.18
CA PHE A 113 12.12 -8.86 10.78
C PHE A 113 12.11 -10.38 10.70
N ASP A 114 13.25 -10.97 10.31
CA ASP A 114 13.45 -12.40 10.27
C ASP A 114 13.58 -13.02 11.67
N ALA A 115 13.63 -14.34 11.71
CA ALA A 115 13.81 -15.13 12.94
C ALA A 115 15.15 -14.86 13.68
N ASN A 116 16.10 -14.18 13.07
CA ASN A 116 17.36 -13.74 13.67
C ASN A 116 17.30 -12.28 14.14
N ASN A 117 16.11 -11.66 14.11
CA ASN A 117 15.86 -10.26 14.42
C ASN A 117 16.59 -9.28 13.47
N GLN A 118 16.90 -9.72 12.23
CA GLN A 118 17.43 -8.87 11.20
C GLN A 118 16.27 -8.30 10.38
N TRP A 119 16.32 -7.01 10.03
CA TRP A 119 15.30 -6.44 9.18
C TRP A 119 15.37 -7.04 7.77
N GLU A 120 14.22 -7.29 7.19
CA GLU A 120 14.06 -7.77 5.81
C GLU A 120 13.38 -6.73 4.94
N LYS A 121 12.33 -6.10 5.44
CA LYS A 121 11.60 -5.04 4.73
C LYS A 121 11.49 -3.78 5.57
N VAL A 122 11.56 -2.64 4.91
CA VAL A 122 11.19 -1.34 5.48
C VAL A 122 10.37 -0.57 4.45
N GLU A 123 9.17 -0.16 4.86
CA GLU A 123 8.27 0.63 4.04
C GLU A 123 7.87 1.90 4.80
N SER A 124 8.03 3.06 4.17
CA SER A 124 7.69 4.36 4.77
C SER A 124 7.36 5.39 3.71
N MET A 125 6.14 5.90 3.71
CA MET A 125 5.73 6.97 2.79
C MET A 125 6.50 8.28 2.99
N LYS A 126 7.18 8.44 4.13
CA LYS A 126 8.07 9.58 4.41
C LYS A 126 9.49 9.39 3.85
N GLY A 127 9.77 8.22 3.31
CA GLY A 127 11.06 7.77 2.83
C GLY A 127 11.79 6.88 3.83
N VAL A 128 12.45 5.87 3.30
CA VAL A 128 13.26 4.91 4.07
C VAL A 128 14.51 5.59 4.60
N PRO A 129 14.84 5.47 5.91
CA PRO A 129 16.07 6.03 6.45
C PRO A 129 17.34 5.47 5.78
N ALA A 130 18.34 6.32 5.58
CA ALA A 130 19.56 5.97 4.84
C ALA A 130 20.34 4.77 5.42
N PHE A 131 20.14 4.45 6.69
CA PHE A 131 20.72 3.28 7.34
C PHE A 131 20.32 1.95 6.65
N PHE A 132 19.07 1.87 6.20
CA PHE A 132 18.54 0.65 5.57
C PHE A 132 18.91 0.53 4.09
N ILE A 133 19.43 1.59 3.48
CA ILE A 133 19.70 1.64 2.03
C ILE A 133 21.19 1.40 1.77
N PRO A 134 21.58 0.30 1.09
CA PRO A 134 22.96 0.10 0.65
C PRO A 134 23.46 1.30 -0.17
N LYS A 135 24.71 1.71 0.06
CA LYS A 135 25.30 2.90 -0.59
C LYS A 135 25.26 2.84 -2.12
N ALA A 136 25.42 1.64 -2.70
CA ALA A 136 25.36 1.46 -4.16
C ALA A 136 23.95 1.78 -4.70
N ILE A 137 22.89 1.30 -4.01
CA ILE A 137 21.49 1.57 -4.34
C ILE A 137 21.20 3.07 -4.19
N ALA A 138 21.57 3.68 -3.06
CA ALA A 138 21.38 5.11 -2.85
C ALA A 138 22.04 5.96 -3.94
N ASN A 139 23.24 5.59 -4.39
CA ASN A 139 23.95 6.28 -5.47
C ASN A 139 23.24 6.11 -6.81
N HIS A 140 22.74 4.90 -7.12
CA HIS A 140 22.00 4.63 -8.36
C HIS A 140 20.73 5.48 -8.41
N VAL A 141 19.91 5.44 -7.34
CA VAL A 141 18.67 6.22 -7.26
C VAL A 141 18.95 7.72 -7.37
N LYS A 142 19.94 8.24 -6.63
CA LYS A 142 20.32 9.66 -6.71
C LYS A 142 20.73 10.10 -8.11
N SER A 143 21.40 9.24 -8.88
CA SER A 143 21.92 9.58 -10.21
C SER A 143 20.84 9.49 -11.31
N ASN A 144 19.88 8.59 -11.17
CA ASN A 144 18.91 8.29 -12.22
C ASN A 144 17.49 8.79 -11.91
N TYR A 145 17.15 8.97 -10.61
CA TYR A 145 15.82 9.37 -10.13
C TYR A 145 15.93 10.55 -9.15
N GLN A 146 16.37 11.69 -9.68
CA GLN A 146 16.64 12.88 -8.86
C GLN A 146 15.39 13.35 -8.13
N ASN A 147 15.55 13.63 -6.83
CA ASN A 147 14.49 14.10 -5.93
C ASN A 147 13.31 13.12 -5.71
N VAL A 148 13.49 11.85 -6.05
CA VAL A 148 12.52 10.80 -5.74
C VAL A 148 13.01 10.01 -4.53
N ALA A 149 12.19 9.91 -3.50
CA ALA A 149 12.52 9.16 -2.29
C ALA A 149 12.35 7.64 -2.53
N ILE A 150 13.13 6.84 -1.83
CA ILE A 150 12.88 5.40 -1.68
C ILE A 150 11.82 5.25 -0.59
N THR A 151 10.68 4.63 -0.92
CA THR A 151 9.56 4.40 0.00
C THR A 151 9.53 2.98 0.54
N LYS A 152 10.11 2.03 -0.17
CA LYS A 152 10.23 0.64 0.29
C LYS A 152 11.59 0.09 -0.10
N ILE A 153 12.15 -0.73 0.76
CA ILE A 153 13.29 -1.61 0.45
C ILE A 153 13.01 -2.99 1.06
N ASN A 154 13.13 -4.01 0.23
CA ASN A 154 12.97 -5.39 0.59
C ASN A 154 14.26 -6.15 0.28
N LYS A 155 14.74 -6.99 1.23
CA LYS A 155 15.85 -7.89 1.02
C LYS A 155 15.34 -9.19 0.45
N GLU A 156 15.74 -9.48 -0.77
CA GLU A 156 15.43 -10.71 -1.45
C GLU A 156 16.59 -11.71 -1.35
N TYR A 157 16.28 -12.99 -1.59
CA TYR A 157 17.33 -14.03 -1.64
C TYR A 157 18.47 -13.66 -2.60
N ASN A 158 18.17 -13.03 -3.72
CA ASN A 158 19.14 -12.67 -4.75
C ASN A 158 19.60 -11.20 -4.72
N GLY A 159 19.08 -10.36 -3.83
CA GLY A 159 19.42 -8.95 -3.81
C GLY A 159 18.44 -8.07 -3.06
N TYR A 160 17.98 -7.01 -3.71
CA TYR A 160 17.04 -6.04 -3.13
C TYR A 160 16.00 -5.64 -4.18
N GLU A 161 14.77 -5.51 -3.73
CA GLU A 161 13.70 -4.80 -4.41
C GLU A 161 13.52 -3.42 -3.75
N VAL A 162 13.39 -2.38 -4.55
CA VAL A 162 13.29 -1.00 -4.05
C VAL A 162 12.16 -0.28 -4.77
N GLU A 163 11.20 0.22 -4.02
CA GLU A 163 10.12 1.06 -4.54
C GLU A 163 10.43 2.54 -4.32
N LEU A 164 10.17 3.33 -5.35
CA LEU A 164 10.31 4.78 -5.32
C LEU A 164 8.95 5.46 -5.12
N ALA A 165 8.95 6.67 -4.56
CA ALA A 165 7.75 7.46 -4.29
C ALA A 165 6.91 7.82 -5.55
N ASN A 166 7.44 7.60 -6.74
CA ASN A 166 6.74 7.77 -8.01
C ASN A 166 6.17 6.45 -8.57
N GLY A 167 6.22 5.35 -7.80
CA GLY A 167 5.70 4.04 -8.17
C GLY A 167 6.60 3.26 -9.13
N VAL A 168 7.89 3.57 -9.18
CA VAL A 168 8.87 2.78 -9.95
C VAL A 168 9.53 1.77 -9.03
N ASP A 169 9.51 0.50 -9.44
CA ASP A 169 10.15 -0.61 -8.74
C ASP A 169 11.46 -0.99 -9.42
N LEU A 170 12.51 -1.13 -8.60
CA LEU A 170 13.88 -1.35 -9.04
C LEU A 170 14.45 -2.60 -8.41
N ASN A 171 15.02 -3.47 -9.22
CA ASN A 171 15.71 -4.68 -8.79
C ASN A 171 17.22 -4.48 -8.76
N PHE A 172 17.86 -4.92 -7.66
CA PHE A 172 19.30 -4.86 -7.46
C PHE A 172 19.84 -6.23 -7.02
N ASP A 173 21.06 -6.57 -7.42
CA ASP A 173 21.76 -7.76 -6.88
C ASP A 173 22.23 -7.53 -5.43
N ARG A 174 22.80 -8.56 -4.81
CA ARG A 174 23.32 -8.49 -3.43
C ARG A 174 24.40 -7.44 -3.21
N SER A 175 25.10 -7.02 -4.27
CA SER A 175 26.11 -5.95 -4.20
C SER A 175 25.50 -4.55 -4.34
N GLY A 176 24.19 -4.45 -4.59
CA GLY A 176 23.47 -3.22 -4.87
C GLY A 176 23.66 -2.72 -6.31
N ARG A 177 24.06 -3.58 -7.24
CA ARG A 177 24.13 -3.26 -8.67
C ARG A 177 22.73 -3.40 -9.28
N PHE A 178 22.31 -2.39 -10.04
CA PHE A 178 21.03 -2.38 -10.71
C PHE A 178 20.90 -3.52 -11.73
N MET A 179 19.77 -4.23 -11.68
CA MET A 179 19.46 -5.37 -12.53
C MET A 179 18.35 -5.07 -13.54
N GLY A 180 17.42 -4.19 -13.20
CA GLY A 180 16.27 -3.87 -14.04
C GLY A 180 15.14 -3.22 -13.28
N LEU A 181 14.08 -2.89 -14.01
CA LEU A 181 12.78 -2.53 -13.44
C LEU A 181 12.02 -3.83 -13.16
N ASP A 182 11.19 -3.79 -12.13
CA ASP A 182 10.17 -4.82 -11.95
C ASP A 182 8.97 -4.50 -12.85
N ASP A 183 8.39 -5.52 -13.53
CA ASP A 183 7.29 -5.37 -14.50
C ASP A 183 5.94 -5.73 -13.87
#